data_a2a84602ac7fbfc79b6998ca0982b947
#
_entry.id   a2a84602ac7fbfc79b6998ca0982b947
#
_cell.length_a   1.000
_cell.length_b   1.000
_cell.length_c   1.000
_cell.angle_alpha   90.00
_cell.angle_beta   90.00
_cell.angle_gamma   90.00
#
_symmetry.space_group_name_H-M   'P 1'
#
loop_
_entity.id
_entity.type
_entity.pdbx_description
1 polymer ?
#
loop_
_entity_poly.entity_id
_entity_poly.type
_entity_poly.pdbx_seq_one_letter_code
_entity_poly.pdbx_strand_id
1 'polypeptide(L)'
;MQNIKHEVKRYVVDNFIMGASTQELQDDDSFMAGHFIDSTGILELISFLEQTFGIKVEDEEMVPDNLDSLNGIEQYVQRKLAVFAGRVRKER
;
A
#
# COMPACT_ATOMS: atom_id res chain seq x y z
N MET A 1 -16.05 -3.97 6.73
CA MET A 1 -15.29 -3.94 5.51
C MET A 1 -14.11 -3.01 5.65
N GLN A 2 -12.93 -3.45 5.23
CA GLN A 2 -11.75 -2.63 5.39
C GLN A 2 -11.72 -1.52 4.34
N ASN A 3 -11.29 -0.35 4.76
CA ASN A 3 -11.05 0.73 3.83
C ASN A 3 -9.55 0.77 3.61
N ILE A 4 -9.10 0.17 2.53
CA ILE A 4 -7.69 0.00 2.25
C ILE A 4 -6.96 1.34 2.23
N LYS A 5 -7.50 2.30 1.49
CA LYS A 5 -6.84 3.58 1.36
C LYS A 5 -6.72 4.28 2.71
N HIS A 6 -7.76 4.22 3.51
CA HIS A 6 -7.75 4.87 4.81
C HIS A 6 -6.70 4.24 5.73
N GLU A 7 -6.64 2.92 5.75
CA GLU A 7 -5.69 2.22 6.59
C GLU A 7 -4.25 2.54 6.17
N VAL A 8 -4.00 2.55 4.88
CA VAL A 8 -2.67 2.81 4.38
C VAL A 8 -2.29 4.27 4.65
N LYS A 9 -3.21 5.20 4.41
CA LYS A 9 -2.92 6.60 4.65
C LYS A 9 -2.59 6.84 6.11
N ARG A 10 -3.36 6.24 7.00
CA ARG A 10 -3.12 6.41 8.41
C ARG A 10 -1.75 5.88 8.80
N TYR A 11 -1.38 4.72 8.28
CA TYR A 11 -0.07 4.14 8.56
C TYR A 11 1.05 5.05 8.07
N VAL A 12 0.92 5.57 6.86
CA VAL A 12 1.95 6.41 6.27
C VAL A 12 2.10 7.70 7.07
N VAL A 13 0.98 8.33 7.41
CA VAL A 13 1.04 9.58 8.16
C VAL A 13 1.64 9.34 9.55
N ASP A 14 1.22 8.28 10.21
CA ASP A 14 1.67 8.02 11.57
C ASP A 14 3.15 7.67 11.64
N ASN A 15 3.68 7.04 10.60
CA ASN A 15 5.04 6.52 10.65
C ASN A 15 6.05 7.30 9.83
N PHE A 16 5.62 8.01 8.81
CA PHE A 16 6.56 8.67 7.91
C PHE A 16 6.35 10.16 7.79
N ILE A 17 5.16 10.67 8.11
CA ILE A 17 4.88 12.10 7.95
C ILE A 17 4.58 12.66 9.32
N MET A 18 5.59 12.67 10.18
CA MET A 18 5.39 13.09 11.55
C MET A 18 5.03 14.54 11.61
N GLY A 19 3.99 14.85 12.35
CA GLY A 19 3.59 16.24 12.53
C GLY A 19 2.79 16.83 11.40
N ALA A 20 2.61 16.08 10.32
CA ALA A 20 1.89 16.60 9.17
C ALA A 20 0.40 16.26 9.28
N SER A 21 -0.42 17.09 8.64
CA SER A 21 -1.84 16.83 8.54
C SER A 21 -2.07 15.74 7.51
N THR A 22 -3.07 14.89 7.74
CA THR A 22 -3.41 13.90 6.74
C THR A 22 -3.86 14.55 5.43
N GLN A 23 -4.21 15.83 5.47
CA GLN A 23 -4.64 16.50 4.26
C GLN A 23 -3.49 16.78 3.32
N GLU A 24 -2.25 16.71 3.81
CA GLU A 24 -1.11 16.99 2.94
C GLU A 24 -0.80 15.85 2.01
N LEU A 25 -1.23 14.65 2.31
CA LEU A 25 -0.98 13.50 1.45
C LEU A 25 -2.23 13.24 0.63
N GLN A 26 -2.15 13.54 -0.66
CA GLN A 26 -3.27 13.33 -1.55
C GLN A 26 -3.25 11.91 -2.10
N ASP A 27 -4.38 11.44 -2.59
CA ASP A 27 -4.52 10.06 -3.04
C ASP A 27 -3.60 9.72 -4.20
N ASP A 28 -3.31 10.67 -5.06
CA ASP A 28 -2.47 10.42 -6.22
C ASP A 28 -1.03 10.87 -6.02
N ASP A 29 -0.67 11.37 -4.85
CA ASP A 29 0.69 11.86 -4.64
C ASP A 29 1.67 10.69 -4.67
N SER A 30 2.78 10.90 -5.36
CA SER A 30 3.86 9.92 -5.35
C SER A 30 4.62 10.04 -4.05
N PHE A 31 4.73 8.93 -3.32
CA PHE A 31 5.45 8.95 -2.06
C PHE A 31 6.91 9.32 -2.24
N MET A 32 7.54 8.76 -3.27
CA MET A 32 8.95 9.02 -3.50
C MET A 32 9.18 10.42 -4.04
N ALA A 33 8.37 10.86 -5.00
CA ALA A 33 8.53 12.19 -5.57
C ALA A 33 8.24 13.28 -4.55
N GLY A 34 7.30 13.01 -3.65
CA GLY A 34 6.96 13.99 -2.62
C GLY A 34 7.83 13.87 -1.38
N HIS A 35 8.77 12.94 -1.38
CA HIS A 35 9.65 12.71 -0.25
C HIS A 35 8.91 12.32 1.01
N PHE A 36 7.75 11.71 0.87
CA PHE A 36 7.01 11.22 2.04
C PHE A 36 7.62 9.94 2.57
N ILE A 37 8.11 9.05 1.69
CA ILE A 37 8.68 7.77 2.07
C ILE A 37 9.90 7.52 1.23
N ASP A 38 10.99 7.05 1.83
CA ASP A 38 12.19 6.70 1.09
C ASP A 38 12.18 5.19 0.78
N SER A 39 13.26 4.71 0.17
CA SER A 39 13.33 3.31 -0.24
C SER A 39 13.19 2.35 0.93
N THR A 40 13.80 2.69 2.06
CA THR A 40 13.70 1.85 3.23
C THR A 40 12.27 1.84 3.77
N GLY A 41 11.63 3.00 3.75
CA GLY A 41 10.26 3.10 4.22
C GLY A 41 9.29 2.29 3.37
N ILE A 42 9.58 2.17 2.07
CA ILE A 42 8.74 1.35 1.20
C ILE A 42 8.75 -0.10 1.66
N LEU A 43 9.91 -0.60 2.10
CA LEU A 43 9.98 -1.97 2.59
C LEU A 43 9.14 -2.15 3.85
N GLU A 44 9.13 -1.15 4.72
CA GLU A 44 8.29 -1.21 5.91
C GLU A 44 6.82 -1.15 5.53
N LEU A 45 6.48 -0.34 4.55
CA LEU A 45 5.10 -0.27 4.08
C LEU A 45 4.65 -1.61 3.52
N ILE A 46 5.51 -2.29 2.78
CA ILE A 46 5.19 -3.61 2.25
C ILE A 46 4.90 -4.58 3.38
N SER A 47 5.72 -4.58 4.42
CA SER A 47 5.46 -5.44 5.57
C SER A 47 4.10 -5.13 6.21
N PHE A 48 3.77 -3.86 6.30
CA PHE A 48 2.48 -3.46 6.84
C PHE A 48 1.33 -4.02 5.99
N LEU A 49 1.47 -3.90 4.67
CA LEU A 49 0.42 -4.40 3.78
C LEU A 49 0.25 -5.90 3.91
N GLU A 50 1.36 -6.61 4.00
CA GLU A 50 1.28 -8.07 4.10
C GLU A 50 0.62 -8.49 5.41
N GLN A 51 0.96 -7.82 6.49
CA GLN A 51 0.42 -8.20 7.79
C GLN A 51 -1.02 -7.74 7.96
N THR A 52 -1.36 -6.58 7.46
CA THR A 52 -2.67 -6.01 7.67
C THR A 52 -3.73 -6.66 6.78
N PHE A 53 -3.37 -6.92 5.54
CA PHE A 53 -4.34 -7.43 4.56
C PHE A 53 -4.15 -8.90 4.23
N GLY A 54 -3.11 -9.52 4.77
CA GLY A 54 -2.90 -10.95 4.56
C GLY A 54 -2.47 -11.31 3.15
N ILE A 55 -1.80 -10.40 2.46
CA ILE A 55 -1.34 -10.65 1.10
C ILE A 55 0.16 -10.89 1.10
N LYS A 56 0.67 -11.33 -0.04
CA LYS A 56 2.10 -11.48 -0.23
C LYS A 56 2.52 -10.65 -1.42
N VAL A 57 3.49 -9.76 -1.20
CA VAL A 57 3.98 -8.88 -2.26
C VAL A 57 5.19 -9.54 -2.89
N GLU A 58 5.09 -9.85 -4.19
CA GLU A 58 6.17 -10.48 -4.90
C GLU A 58 7.17 -9.44 -5.40
N ASP A 59 8.41 -9.86 -5.65
CA ASP A 59 9.43 -8.92 -6.08
C ASP A 59 9.05 -8.16 -7.33
N GLU A 60 8.47 -8.84 -8.30
CA GLU A 60 8.12 -8.16 -9.55
C GLU A 60 6.92 -7.23 -9.39
N GLU A 61 6.26 -7.28 -8.25
CA GLU A 61 5.13 -6.37 -7.99
C GLU A 61 5.57 -5.12 -7.25
N MET A 62 6.84 -5.03 -6.88
CA MET A 62 7.35 -3.89 -6.15
C MET A 62 7.74 -2.79 -7.11
N VAL A 63 6.74 -2.21 -7.77
CA VAL A 63 6.94 -1.16 -8.76
C VAL A 63 6.14 0.07 -8.36
N PRO A 64 6.53 1.25 -8.83
CA PRO A 64 5.84 2.49 -8.42
C PRO A 64 4.35 2.48 -8.74
N ASP A 65 3.96 1.88 -9.85
CA ASP A 65 2.54 1.86 -10.21
C ASP A 65 1.72 1.18 -9.12
N ASN A 66 2.29 0.24 -8.40
CA ASN A 66 1.57 -0.50 -7.38
C ASN A 66 1.70 0.11 -6.00
N LEU A 67 2.84 0.74 -5.69
CA LEU A 67 3.16 1.04 -4.30
C LEU A 67 3.50 2.50 -4.03
N ASP A 68 3.47 3.36 -5.01
CA ASP A 68 3.96 4.72 -4.82
C ASP A 68 2.87 5.76 -4.58
N SER A 69 1.64 5.35 -4.39
CA SER A 69 0.56 6.29 -4.06
C SER A 69 -0.54 5.53 -3.35
N LEU A 70 -1.42 6.28 -2.69
CA LEU A 70 -2.56 5.65 -2.01
C LEU A 70 -3.48 4.96 -3.02
N ASN A 71 -3.75 5.62 -4.14
CA ASN A 71 -4.60 5.01 -5.16
C ASN A 71 -3.96 3.75 -5.74
N GLY A 72 -2.66 3.80 -6.00
CA GLY A 72 -1.97 2.64 -6.54
C GLY A 72 -2.00 1.47 -5.57
N ILE A 73 -1.76 1.74 -4.29
CA ILE A 73 -1.77 0.69 -3.28
C ILE A 73 -3.17 0.11 -3.13
N GLU A 74 -4.19 0.97 -3.11
CA GLU A 74 -5.55 0.47 -2.96
C GLU A 74 -5.90 -0.48 -4.09
N GLN A 75 -5.62 -0.10 -5.32
CA GLN A 75 -5.92 -0.96 -6.46
C GLN A 75 -5.10 -2.24 -6.42
N TYR A 76 -3.83 -2.13 -6.04
CA TYR A 76 -2.97 -3.29 -5.97
C TYR A 76 -3.47 -4.28 -4.92
N VAL A 77 -3.80 -3.80 -3.72
CA VAL A 77 -4.28 -4.68 -2.66
C VAL A 77 -5.60 -5.32 -3.06
N GLN A 78 -6.49 -4.55 -3.69
CA GLN A 78 -7.76 -5.11 -4.13
C GLN A 78 -7.54 -6.23 -5.14
N ARG A 79 -6.60 -6.07 -6.07
CA ARG A 79 -6.30 -7.11 -7.03
C ARG A 79 -5.74 -8.36 -6.35
N LYS A 80 -4.85 -8.16 -5.37
CA LYS A 80 -4.26 -9.29 -4.66
C LYS A 80 -5.33 -10.06 -3.88
N LEU A 81 -6.22 -9.35 -3.23
CA LEU A 81 -7.27 -10.01 -2.46
C LEU A 81 -8.21 -10.78 -3.38
N ALA A 82 -8.54 -10.21 -4.54
CA ALA A 82 -9.40 -10.88 -5.49
C ALA A 82 -8.74 -12.13 -6.07
N VAL A 83 -7.46 -12.02 -6.40
CA VAL A 83 -6.73 -13.16 -6.95
C VAL A 83 -6.60 -14.25 -5.90
N PHE A 84 -6.33 -13.87 -4.65
CA PHE A 84 -6.21 -14.86 -3.59
C PHE A 84 -7.51 -15.64 -3.43
N ALA A 85 -8.63 -14.95 -3.41
CA ALA A 85 -9.92 -15.61 -3.29
C ALA A 85 -10.19 -16.50 -4.51
N GLY A 86 -9.88 -16.02 -5.68
CA GLY A 86 -10.08 -16.78 -6.89
C GLY A 86 -9.17 -17.99 -6.95
N ARG A 87 -7.93 -17.84 -6.43
CA ARG A 87 -7.02 -18.93 -6.43
C ARG A 87 -7.45 -20.05 -5.52
N VAL A 88 -8.04 -19.71 -4.40
CA VAL A 88 -8.56 -20.72 -3.52
C VAL A 88 -9.57 -21.57 -4.25
N ARG A 89 -10.45 -20.93 -5.03
CA ARG A 89 -11.43 -21.68 -5.74
C ARG A 89 -10.85 -22.41 -6.91
N LYS A 90 -9.89 -21.85 -7.60
CA LYS A 90 -9.42 -22.48 -8.72
C LYS A 90 -8.32 -23.37 -8.49
N GLU A 91 -7.89 -23.56 -7.38
CA GLU A 91 -6.83 -24.24 -7.07
C GLU A 91 -6.71 -25.46 -7.63
N ARG A 92 -6.50 -25.87 -8.35
CA ARG A 92 -6.37 -27.05 -8.95
C ARG A 92 -5.70 -28.03 -8.31
#